data_ad16053048056c81e8e48197c16d1d96
#
_entry.id   ad16053048056c81e8e48197c16d1d96
#
_cell.length_a   1.000
_cell.length_b   1.000
_cell.length_c   1.000
_cell.angle_alpha   90.00
_cell.angle_beta   90.00
_cell.angle_gamma   90.00
#
_symmetry.space_group_name_H-M   'P 1'
#
loop_
_entity.id
_entity.type
_entity.pdbx_description
1 polymer ?
#
loop_
_entity_poly.entity_id
_entity_poly.type
_entity_poly.pdbx_seq_one_letter_code
_entity_poly.pdbx_strand_id
1 'polypeptide(L)'
;MKIFGYADEGLPVEAVVSAELAEITLVASTDELRRIAKFLESCAEGMEARGRSWEHEHLSDKDRSFEGSAHFVVFNPEWGQRYTGSE
;
A
#
# COMPACT_ATOMS: atom_id res chain seq x y z
N MET A 1 7.45 -2.16 -10.61
CA MET A 1 6.78 -1.74 -9.38
C MET A 1 6.65 -0.24 -9.35
N LYS A 2 5.50 0.25 -8.97
CA LYS A 2 5.31 1.69 -8.80
C LYS A 2 4.89 1.97 -7.37
N ILE A 3 5.29 3.11 -6.85
CA ILE A 3 4.98 3.51 -5.49
C ILE A 3 4.30 4.87 -5.56
N PHE A 4 3.09 4.93 -4.97
CA PHE A 4 2.31 6.17 -4.97
C PHE A 4 2.11 6.64 -3.54
N GLY A 5 1.92 7.92 -3.36
CA GLY A 5 1.66 8.46 -2.03
C GLY A 5 0.89 9.74 -2.11
N TYR A 6 0.33 10.11 -0.95
CA TYR A 6 -0.34 11.39 -0.77
C TYR A 6 0.52 12.22 0.18
N ALA A 7 0.67 13.46 -0.12
CA ALA A 7 1.24 14.39 0.87
C ALA A 7 0.20 14.65 1.86
N ASP A 8 -0.18 14.79 2.69
CA ASP A 8 -0.95 14.65 3.64
C ASP A 8 -1.77 15.51 4.20
N GLU A 9 -1.82 15.41 5.34
CA GLU A 9 -2.69 15.93 6.14
C GLU A 9 -2.64 17.33 6.20
N GLY A 10 -3.65 17.98 6.47
CA GLY A 10 -3.73 19.40 6.56
C GLY A 10 -4.13 20.04 5.24
N LEU A 11 -4.15 19.31 4.16
CA LEU A 11 -4.57 19.82 2.88
C LEU A 11 -6.07 19.67 2.70
N PRO A 12 -6.73 20.59 1.99
CA PRO A 12 -8.12 20.36 1.62
C PRO A 12 -8.25 19.11 0.77
N VAL A 13 -9.40 18.45 0.85
CA VAL A 13 -9.60 17.20 0.14
C VAL A 13 -9.31 17.36 -1.35
N GLU A 14 -9.70 18.48 -1.93
CA GLU A 14 -9.52 18.69 -3.35
C GLU A 14 -8.05 18.91 -3.71
N ALA A 15 -7.18 19.16 -2.73
CA ALA A 15 -5.76 19.30 -3.00
C ALA A 15 -4.98 18.03 -2.72
N VAL A 16 -5.63 16.96 -2.27
CA VAL A 16 -4.97 15.70 -1.97
C VAL A 16 -4.94 14.87 -3.24
N VAL A 17 -3.76 14.72 -3.82
CA VAL A 17 -3.58 14.02 -5.09
C VAL A 17 -2.53 12.95 -4.92
N SER A 18 -2.84 11.75 -5.40
CA SER A 18 -1.89 10.66 -5.40
C SER A 18 -0.79 10.97 -6.41
N ALA A 19 0.45 10.81 -6.00
CA ALA A 19 1.59 11.07 -6.87
C ALA A 19 2.50 9.86 -6.88
N GLU A 20 3.09 9.58 -8.03
CA GLU A 20 4.08 8.52 -8.13
C GLU A 20 5.37 9.01 -7.49
N LEU A 21 5.94 8.20 -6.61
CA LEU A 21 7.11 8.59 -5.84
C LEU A 21 8.35 7.91 -6.40
N ALA A 22 9.46 8.65 -6.37
CA ALA A 22 10.75 8.09 -6.79
C ALA A 22 11.43 7.34 -5.67
N GLU A 23 11.06 7.63 -4.44
CA GLU A 23 11.75 7.04 -3.29
C GLU A 23 10.83 7.07 -2.09
N ILE A 24 10.89 6.05 -1.26
CA ILE A 24 10.22 6.08 0.04
C ILE A 24 11.25 5.73 1.11
N THR A 25 10.99 6.15 2.33
CA THR A 25 11.82 5.83 3.47
C THR A 25 10.92 5.32 4.59
N LEU A 26 11.23 4.17 5.12
CA LEU A 26 10.52 3.64 6.28
C LEU A 26 11.38 3.87 7.51
N VAL A 27 10.83 4.54 8.50
CA VAL A 27 11.47 4.69 9.78
C VAL A 27 10.73 3.76 10.72
N ALA A 28 11.30 2.60 10.97
CA ALA A 28 10.58 1.53 11.64
C ALA A 28 11.52 0.66 12.46
N SER A 29 10.97 0.05 13.49
CA SER A 29 11.73 -0.87 14.33
C SER A 29 11.88 -2.22 13.63
N THR A 30 12.74 -3.07 14.20
CA THR A 30 12.90 -4.42 13.66
C THR A 30 11.59 -5.21 13.73
N ASP A 31 10.83 -5.02 14.80
CA ASP A 31 9.55 -5.71 14.93
C ASP A 31 8.57 -5.22 13.87
N GLU A 32 8.51 -3.91 13.66
CA GLU A 32 7.63 -3.35 12.65
C GLU A 32 8.03 -3.84 11.26
N LEU A 33 9.32 -3.91 10.99
CA LEU A 33 9.78 -4.39 9.69
C LEU A 33 9.39 -5.85 9.45
N ARG A 34 9.48 -6.68 10.50
CA ARG A 34 9.07 -8.07 10.36
C ARG A 34 7.58 -8.20 10.14
N ARG A 35 6.79 -7.36 10.80
CA ARG A 35 5.34 -7.36 10.60
C ARG A 35 4.96 -6.90 9.20
N ILE A 36 5.67 -5.90 8.68
CA ILE A 36 5.44 -5.44 7.32
C ILE A 36 5.81 -6.53 6.32
N ALA A 37 6.93 -7.22 6.55
CA ALA A 37 7.35 -8.31 5.67
C ALA A 37 6.30 -9.42 5.63
N LYS A 38 5.74 -9.76 6.79
CA LYS A 38 4.71 -10.77 6.87
C LYS A 38 3.45 -10.35 6.10
N PHE A 39 3.10 -9.08 6.23
CA PHE A 39 1.98 -8.53 5.48
C PHE A 39 2.21 -8.62 3.98
N LEU A 40 3.41 -8.25 3.52
CA LEU A 40 3.73 -8.30 2.09
C LEU A 40 3.64 -9.73 1.57
N GLU A 41 4.12 -10.70 2.35
CA GLU A 41 4.00 -12.08 1.96
C GLU A 41 2.56 -12.52 1.84
N SER A 42 1.71 -12.12 2.78
CA SER A 42 0.31 -12.48 2.71
C SER A 42 -0.38 -11.87 1.50
N CYS A 43 0.03 -10.67 1.09
CA CYS A 43 -0.51 -10.06 -0.11
C CYS A 43 -0.11 -10.86 -1.36
N ALA A 44 1.14 -11.29 -1.43
CA ALA A 44 1.61 -12.08 -2.55
C ALA A 44 0.84 -13.39 -2.64
N GLU A 45 0.61 -14.03 -1.49
CA GLU A 45 -0.16 -15.27 -1.46
C GLU A 45 -1.60 -15.05 -1.92
N GLY A 46 -2.18 -13.92 -1.52
CA GLY A 46 -3.53 -13.60 -1.96
C GLY A 46 -3.61 -13.41 -3.46
N MET A 47 -2.63 -12.72 -4.02
CA MET A 47 -2.57 -12.53 -5.47
C MET A 47 -2.41 -13.85 -6.19
N GLU A 48 -1.55 -14.74 -5.66
CA GLU A 48 -1.35 -16.04 -6.28
C GLU A 48 -2.61 -16.88 -6.25
N ALA A 49 -3.34 -16.83 -5.14
CA ALA A 49 -4.54 -17.65 -4.98
C ALA A 49 -5.73 -17.12 -5.75
N ARG A 50 -5.88 -15.80 -5.85
CA ARG A 50 -7.08 -15.19 -6.38
C ARG A 50 -6.89 -14.44 -7.69
N GLY A 51 -5.63 -14.23 -8.07
CA GLY A 51 -5.33 -13.58 -9.33
C GLY A 51 -5.98 -12.21 -9.42
N ARG A 52 -6.58 -11.93 -10.57
CA ARG A 52 -7.13 -10.60 -10.84
C ARG A 52 -8.29 -10.23 -9.92
N SER A 53 -8.85 -11.18 -9.19
CA SER A 53 -9.93 -10.85 -8.27
C SER A 53 -9.42 -10.28 -6.96
N TRP A 54 -8.12 -10.34 -6.67
CA TRP A 54 -7.55 -9.72 -5.48
C TRP A 54 -7.18 -8.28 -5.82
N GLU A 55 -7.81 -7.33 -5.16
CA GLU A 55 -7.60 -5.93 -5.51
C GLU A 55 -6.49 -5.26 -4.71
N HIS A 56 -6.66 -5.17 -3.42
CA HIS A 56 -5.70 -4.48 -2.56
C HIS A 56 -5.92 -4.86 -1.10
N GLU A 57 -4.97 -4.48 -0.26
CA GLU A 57 -5.07 -4.71 1.16
C GLU A 57 -4.34 -3.60 1.91
N HIS A 58 -4.90 -3.16 3.03
CA HIS A 58 -4.27 -2.17 3.90
C HIS A 58 -3.58 -2.88 5.06
N LEU A 59 -2.36 -2.44 5.37
CA LEU A 59 -1.61 -3.04 6.48
C LEU A 59 -2.38 -2.94 7.80
N SER A 60 -3.00 -1.79 8.07
CA SER A 60 -3.69 -1.59 9.34
C SER A 60 -4.91 -2.49 9.50
N ASP A 61 -5.48 -2.99 8.40
CA ASP A 61 -6.58 -3.94 8.49
C ASP A 61 -6.10 -5.32 8.90
N LYS A 62 -4.85 -5.65 8.61
CA LYS A 62 -4.29 -6.95 8.96
C LYS A 62 -3.55 -6.91 10.28
N ASP A 63 -3.00 -5.76 10.65
CA ASP A 63 -2.23 -5.63 11.87
C ASP A 63 -2.60 -4.30 12.53
N ARG A 64 -3.40 -4.39 13.56
CA ARG A 64 -3.96 -3.20 14.20
C ARG A 64 -2.92 -2.34 14.89
N SER A 65 -1.73 -2.88 15.13
CA SER A 65 -0.68 -2.08 15.73
C SER A 65 -0.23 -0.93 14.83
N PHE A 66 -0.62 -0.97 13.55
CA PHE A 66 -0.28 0.09 12.60
C PHE A 66 -1.40 1.10 12.40
N GLU A 67 -2.43 1.08 13.23
CA GLU A 67 -3.55 2.01 13.05
C GLU A 67 -3.15 3.46 13.18
N GLY A 68 -2.12 3.74 13.98
CA GLY A 68 -1.64 5.11 14.13
C GLY A 68 -0.60 5.54 13.13
N SER A 69 -0.25 4.67 12.19
CA SER A 69 0.79 4.95 11.21
C SER A 69 0.18 5.48 9.92
N ALA A 70 1.03 5.97 9.04
CA ALA A 70 0.59 6.29 7.70
C ALA A 70 -0.01 5.05 7.05
N HIS A 71 -0.95 5.25 6.16
CA HIS A 71 -1.56 4.12 5.47
C HIS A 71 -0.55 3.43 4.56
N PHE A 72 -0.53 2.11 4.62
CA PHE A 72 0.38 1.31 3.81
C PHE A 72 -0.49 0.31 3.06
N VAL A 73 -0.53 0.43 1.75
CA VAL A 73 -1.48 -0.32 0.92
C VAL A 73 -0.72 -1.05 -0.18
N VAL A 74 -1.06 -2.31 -0.40
CA VAL A 74 -0.55 -3.07 -1.53
C VAL A 74 -1.69 -3.23 -2.53
N PHE A 75 -1.44 -2.85 -3.77
CA PHE A 75 -2.44 -2.87 -4.82
C PHE A 75 -2.01 -3.82 -5.92
N ASN A 76 -2.91 -4.66 -6.39
CA ASN A 76 -2.62 -5.63 -7.43
C ASN A 76 -2.55 -4.93 -8.79
N PRO A 77 -1.41 -4.97 -9.49
CA PRO A 77 -1.30 -4.26 -10.77
C PRO A 77 -2.21 -4.83 -11.86
N GLU A 78 -2.70 -6.06 -11.67
CA GLU A 78 -3.54 -6.67 -12.67
C GLU A 78 -5.02 -6.45 -12.43
N TRP A 79 -5.39 -5.82 -11.31
CA TRP A 79 -6.80 -5.61 -11.03
C TRP A 79 -7.26 -4.36 -11.76
N GLY A 80 -8.17 -4.50 -12.71
CA GLY A 80 -8.89 -3.41 -13.34
C GLY A 80 -8.09 -2.31 -13.99
N GLN A 81 -6.82 -2.29 -13.94
CA GLN A 81 -6.00 -1.26 -14.56
C GLN A 81 -6.06 0.09 -13.91
N ARG A 82 -6.48 0.16 -12.64
CA ARG A 82 -6.68 1.41 -11.99
C ARG A 82 -5.42 2.24 -11.89
N TYR A 83 -4.26 1.60 -11.62
CA TYR A 83 -3.01 2.30 -11.51
C TYR A 83 -2.05 1.97 -12.63
N THR A 84 -2.41 1.08 -13.56
CA THR A 84 -1.49 0.65 -14.58
C THR A 84 -1.84 1.17 -15.93
N GLY A 85 -2.99 1.56 -16.11
CA GLY A 85 -3.39 2.01 -17.37
C GLY A 85 -2.83 3.23 -17.81
N SER A 86 -2.40 3.52 -17.26
CA SER A 86 -2.08 4.49 -17.70
C SER A 86 -1.30 4.82 -18.43
N GLU A 87 -1.25 4.45 -18.24
CA GLU A 87 -0.67 4.64 -18.69
C GLU A 87 -0.70 4.87 -19.32
#